data_ba16809b628b6d2b07c5723eb1f282f0
#
_entry.id   ba16809b628b6d2b07c5723eb1f282f0
#
_cell.length_a   1.000
_cell.length_b   1.000
_cell.length_c   1.000
_cell.angle_alpha   90.00
_cell.angle_beta   90.00
_cell.angle_gamma   90.00
#
_symmetry.space_group_name_H-M   'P 1'
#
loop_
_entity.id
_entity.type
_entity.pdbx_description
1 polymer ?
#
loop_
_entity_poly.entity_id
_entity_poly.type
_entity_poly.pdbx_seq_one_letter_code
_entity_poly.pdbx_strand_id
1 'polypeptide(L)'
;MTKLSVNINKVATLRNARGGNNPDICKFALDCEAMGGEGITVHPRPDERHIRRSDVYALRPLLHTEFNIEGYPSPEFINLVLQVKPAQVTLVPDAPDQITSNHGWDTVAHQEFLTEVIGTFREAGIRTSVFVDPEVEMVEYAAKAGADRVELYTEPYASGYAADREKAVAPYITAAVAAKRMGLGLNAGHDLSLENLAYFASQVPNLDEVSIGHALICDALYFGLAETIKRYKECLVVKR
;
A
#
# COMPACT_ATOMS: atom_id res chain seq x y z
N MET A 1 -13.66 5.25 -9.22
CA MET A 1 -13.57 5.89 -7.88
C MET A 1 -12.38 5.25 -7.19
N THR A 2 -11.51 6.04 -6.58
CA THR A 2 -10.32 5.56 -5.86
C THR A 2 -10.74 4.72 -4.65
N LYS A 3 -10.15 3.55 -4.46
CA LYS A 3 -10.44 2.65 -3.35
C LYS A 3 -9.61 3.00 -2.12
N LEU A 4 -10.17 2.76 -0.92
CA LEU A 4 -9.46 2.83 0.35
C LEU A 4 -9.08 1.41 0.81
N SER A 5 -7.79 1.10 0.80
CA SER A 5 -7.21 -0.07 1.47
C SER A 5 -6.71 0.34 2.87
N VAL A 6 -7.13 -0.39 3.90
CA VAL A 6 -6.69 -0.13 5.27
C VAL A 6 -5.47 -0.99 5.57
N ASN A 7 -4.31 -0.34 5.79
CA ASN A 7 -3.11 -1.02 6.24
C ASN A 7 -3.16 -1.23 7.76
N ILE A 8 -3.28 -2.49 8.19
CA ILE A 8 -3.52 -2.85 9.59
C ILE A 8 -2.25 -3.18 10.40
N ASN A 9 -1.06 -2.90 9.85
CA ASN A 9 0.21 -3.19 10.53
C ASN A 9 0.32 -2.57 11.92
N LYS A 10 -0.17 -1.32 12.12
CA LYS A 10 -0.08 -0.63 13.41
C LYS A 10 -0.98 -1.24 14.48
N VAL A 11 -2.11 -1.83 14.08
CA VAL A 11 -2.96 -2.62 15.00
C VAL A 11 -2.21 -3.88 15.48
N ALA A 12 -1.50 -4.54 14.58
CA ALA A 12 -0.67 -5.68 14.93
C ALA A 12 0.52 -5.28 15.83
N THR A 13 1.11 -4.09 15.63
CA THR A 13 2.11 -3.54 16.56
C THR A 13 1.54 -3.39 17.97
N LEU A 14 0.33 -2.84 18.08
CA LEU A 14 -0.35 -2.68 19.37
C LEU A 14 -0.60 -4.06 20.04
N ARG A 15 -1.08 -5.04 19.30
CA ARG A 15 -1.23 -6.43 19.79
C ARG A 15 0.09 -6.98 20.32
N ASN A 16 1.16 -6.83 19.54
CA ASN A 16 2.47 -7.40 19.86
C ASN A 16 3.14 -6.72 21.07
N ALA A 17 2.82 -5.44 21.35
CA ALA A 17 3.39 -4.71 22.48
C ALA A 17 3.08 -5.36 23.84
N ARG A 18 2.02 -6.16 23.93
CA ARG A 18 1.61 -6.82 25.18
C ARG A 18 1.57 -8.35 25.09
N GLY A 19 1.70 -8.92 23.92
CA GLY A 19 1.49 -10.35 23.67
C GLY A 19 -0.01 -10.71 23.62
N GLY A 20 -0.32 -11.96 23.36
CA GLY A 20 -1.71 -12.41 23.19
C GLY A 20 -2.32 -12.03 21.83
N ASN A 21 -3.66 -11.90 21.79
CA ASN A 21 -4.43 -11.60 20.58
C ASN A 21 -5.41 -10.43 20.76
N ASN A 22 -5.02 -9.40 21.49
CA ASN A 22 -5.83 -8.18 21.64
C ASN A 22 -5.00 -6.95 21.28
N PRO A 23 -5.42 -6.16 20.26
CA PRO A 23 -6.59 -6.35 19.39
C PRO A 23 -6.48 -7.59 18.49
N ASP A 24 -7.62 -8.24 18.21
CA ASP A 24 -7.70 -9.35 17.26
C ASP A 24 -7.62 -8.82 15.81
N ILE A 25 -6.60 -9.26 15.08
CA ILE A 25 -6.29 -8.76 13.74
C ILE A 25 -7.35 -9.17 12.73
N CYS A 26 -7.85 -10.40 12.81
CA CYS A 26 -8.89 -10.89 11.92
C CYS A 26 -10.21 -10.13 12.13
N LYS A 27 -10.61 -9.97 13.39
CA LYS A 27 -11.80 -9.18 13.72
C LYS A 27 -11.64 -7.72 13.25
N PHE A 28 -10.49 -7.10 13.49
CA PHE A 28 -10.24 -5.71 13.08
C PHE A 28 -10.33 -5.55 11.56
N ALA A 29 -9.78 -6.48 10.79
CA ALA A 29 -9.86 -6.46 9.34
C ALA A 29 -11.31 -6.57 8.83
N LEU A 30 -12.10 -7.49 9.40
CA LEU A 30 -13.54 -7.63 9.08
C LEU A 30 -14.34 -6.38 9.49
N ASP A 31 -14.03 -5.77 10.63
CA ASP A 31 -14.64 -4.50 11.03
C ASP A 31 -14.32 -3.38 10.02
N CYS A 32 -13.08 -3.31 9.49
CA CYS A 32 -12.72 -2.36 8.44
C CYS A 32 -13.56 -2.56 7.17
N GLU A 33 -13.73 -3.80 6.70
CA GLU A 33 -14.59 -4.11 5.56
C GLU A 33 -16.05 -3.70 5.82
N ALA A 34 -16.60 -4.08 6.98
CA ALA A 34 -17.98 -3.75 7.37
C ALA A 34 -18.24 -2.23 7.45
N MET A 35 -17.21 -1.44 7.77
CA MET A 35 -17.26 0.02 7.85
C MET A 35 -16.95 0.69 6.50
N GLY A 36 -16.75 -0.08 5.43
CA GLY A 36 -16.61 0.42 4.06
C GLY A 36 -15.18 0.52 3.55
N GLY A 37 -14.19 -0.07 4.21
CA GLY A 37 -12.86 -0.34 3.63
C GLY A 37 -13.01 -1.25 2.41
N GLU A 38 -12.25 -0.95 1.36
CA GLU A 38 -12.36 -1.64 0.07
C GLU A 38 -11.15 -2.53 -0.22
N GLY A 39 -10.23 -2.57 0.72
CA GLY A 39 -9.07 -3.46 0.76
C GLY A 39 -8.45 -3.51 2.14
N ILE A 40 -7.68 -4.58 2.37
CA ILE A 40 -6.85 -4.77 3.56
C ILE A 40 -5.42 -4.98 3.09
N THR A 41 -4.50 -4.19 3.66
CA THR A 41 -3.08 -4.29 3.37
C THR A 41 -2.30 -4.73 4.60
N VAL A 42 -1.37 -5.66 4.42
CA VAL A 42 -0.47 -6.16 5.46
C VAL A 42 0.97 -6.26 4.95
N HIS A 43 1.95 -6.03 5.84
CA HIS A 43 3.36 -6.19 5.55
C HIS A 43 4.01 -7.15 6.55
N PRO A 44 4.03 -8.46 6.28
CA PRO A 44 4.68 -9.45 7.15
C PRO A 44 6.21 -9.36 7.03
N ARG A 45 6.82 -8.49 7.81
CA ARG A 45 8.29 -8.35 7.84
C ARG A 45 8.96 -9.62 8.37
N PRO A 46 10.22 -9.90 8.00
CA PRO A 46 10.92 -11.11 8.42
C PRO A 46 10.99 -11.30 9.95
N ASP A 47 11.05 -10.23 10.72
CA ASP A 47 11.11 -10.22 12.19
C ASP A 47 9.74 -10.23 12.87
N GLU A 48 8.66 -10.23 12.10
CA GLU A 48 7.26 -10.26 12.60
C GLU A 48 6.95 -9.18 13.66
N ARG A 49 7.62 -8.00 13.59
CA ARG A 49 7.44 -6.90 14.54
C ARG A 49 5.99 -6.39 14.62
N HIS A 50 5.18 -6.63 13.61
CA HIS A 50 3.75 -6.34 13.58
C HIS A 50 2.94 -7.53 13.03
N ILE A 51 2.66 -7.60 11.74
CA ILE A 51 1.97 -8.74 11.12
C ILE A 51 2.87 -9.99 11.19
N ARG A 52 2.29 -11.09 11.67
CA ARG A 52 2.91 -12.41 11.68
C ARG A 52 2.51 -13.18 10.42
N ARG A 53 3.32 -14.15 10.01
CA ARG A 53 2.95 -15.05 8.90
C ARG A 53 1.63 -15.78 9.17
N SER A 54 1.39 -16.17 10.44
CA SER A 54 0.12 -16.78 10.86
C SER A 54 -1.09 -15.87 10.65
N ASP A 55 -0.94 -14.54 10.82
CA ASP A 55 -2.02 -13.59 10.56
C ASP A 55 -2.39 -13.58 9.07
N VAL A 56 -1.39 -13.65 8.18
CA VAL A 56 -1.60 -13.64 6.72
C VAL A 56 -2.44 -14.84 6.29
N TYR A 57 -2.11 -16.03 6.78
CA TYR A 57 -2.88 -17.24 6.52
C TYR A 57 -4.29 -17.18 7.10
N ALA A 58 -4.46 -16.61 8.30
CA ALA A 58 -5.75 -16.48 8.95
C ALA A 58 -6.67 -15.45 8.25
N LEU A 59 -6.10 -14.35 7.76
CA LEU A 59 -6.85 -13.30 7.08
C LEU A 59 -7.40 -13.76 5.72
N ARG A 60 -6.61 -14.49 4.93
CA ARG A 60 -6.95 -14.82 3.54
C ARG A 60 -8.36 -15.42 3.35
N PRO A 61 -8.79 -16.43 4.10
CA PRO A 61 -10.12 -17.03 3.93
C PRO A 61 -11.27 -16.19 4.47
N LEU A 62 -10.98 -15.13 5.24
CA LEU A 62 -12.00 -14.30 5.90
C LEU A 62 -12.33 -13.04 5.11
N LEU A 63 -11.38 -12.51 4.34
CA LEU A 63 -11.53 -11.23 3.64
C LEU A 63 -12.36 -11.38 2.38
N HIS A 64 -13.25 -10.41 2.14
CA HIS A 64 -14.16 -10.33 1.01
C HIS A 64 -13.74 -9.21 0.02
N THR A 65 -12.94 -8.25 0.47
CA THR A 65 -12.38 -7.16 -0.34
C THR A 65 -10.99 -7.52 -0.86
N GLU A 66 -10.29 -6.58 -1.49
CA GLU A 66 -8.95 -6.82 -2.00
C GLU A 66 -7.97 -7.02 -0.87
N PHE A 67 -7.26 -8.15 -0.87
CA PHE A 67 -6.17 -8.43 0.06
C PHE A 67 -4.83 -8.13 -0.62
N ASN A 68 -4.07 -7.19 -0.09
CA ASN A 68 -2.74 -6.82 -0.54
C ASN A 68 -1.68 -7.23 0.49
N ILE A 69 -0.62 -7.89 0.03
CA ILE A 69 0.54 -8.25 0.86
C ILE A 69 1.75 -7.48 0.36
N GLU A 70 2.34 -6.65 1.23
CA GLU A 70 3.57 -5.90 0.95
C GLU A 70 4.78 -6.66 1.45
N GLY A 71 5.91 -6.57 0.75
CA GLY A 71 7.17 -7.09 1.24
C GLY A 71 8.30 -7.08 0.23
N TYR A 72 9.52 -7.27 0.75
CA TYR A 72 10.70 -7.54 -0.07
C TYR A 72 10.60 -8.96 -0.63
N PRO A 73 10.81 -9.17 -1.93
CA PRO A 73 10.65 -10.48 -2.58
C PRO A 73 11.81 -11.45 -2.28
N SER A 74 11.99 -11.78 -1.00
CA SER A 74 12.84 -12.91 -0.60
C SER A 74 12.19 -14.23 -0.98
N PRO A 75 12.95 -15.33 -1.07
CA PRO A 75 12.38 -16.67 -1.34
C PRO A 75 11.26 -17.05 -0.38
N GLU A 76 11.38 -16.70 0.91
CA GLU A 76 10.36 -16.97 1.93
C GLU A 76 9.10 -16.15 1.72
N PHE A 77 9.25 -14.88 1.33
CA PHE A 77 8.13 -13.99 1.02
C PHE A 77 7.40 -14.46 -0.25
N ILE A 78 8.15 -14.76 -1.31
CA ILE A 78 7.56 -15.29 -2.55
C ILE A 78 6.75 -16.56 -2.27
N ASN A 79 7.31 -17.49 -1.49
CA ASN A 79 6.62 -18.73 -1.12
C ASN A 79 5.34 -18.45 -0.31
N LEU A 80 5.38 -17.53 0.66
CA LEU A 80 4.20 -17.11 1.42
C LEU A 80 3.09 -16.57 0.48
N VAL A 81 3.44 -15.67 -0.41
CA VAL A 81 2.48 -15.05 -1.34
C VAL A 81 1.88 -16.08 -2.30
N LEU A 82 2.68 -17.01 -2.83
CA LEU A 82 2.21 -18.08 -3.71
C LEU A 82 1.26 -19.06 -3.00
N GLN A 83 1.45 -19.31 -1.71
CA GLN A 83 0.56 -20.15 -0.91
C GLN A 83 -0.76 -19.44 -0.58
N VAL A 84 -0.69 -18.16 -0.22
CA VAL A 84 -1.84 -17.35 0.21
C VAL A 84 -2.71 -16.92 -0.97
N LYS A 85 -2.10 -16.61 -2.11
CA LYS A 85 -2.74 -16.10 -3.32
C LYS A 85 -3.63 -14.88 -3.03
N PRO A 86 -3.03 -13.76 -2.58
CA PRO A 86 -3.77 -12.50 -2.38
C PRO A 86 -4.27 -11.94 -3.72
N ALA A 87 -5.15 -10.94 -3.67
CA ALA A 87 -5.56 -10.20 -4.85
C ALA A 87 -4.40 -9.40 -5.45
N GLN A 88 -3.52 -8.88 -4.59
CA GLN A 88 -2.35 -8.10 -4.98
C GLN A 88 -1.16 -8.39 -4.07
N VAL A 89 0.02 -8.29 -4.64
CA VAL A 89 1.29 -8.18 -3.92
C VAL A 89 1.96 -6.86 -4.26
N THR A 90 2.42 -6.10 -3.25
CA THR A 90 3.21 -4.88 -3.45
C THR A 90 4.66 -5.16 -3.11
N LEU A 91 5.55 -5.05 -4.09
CA LEU A 91 6.98 -5.28 -3.94
C LEU A 91 7.66 -4.01 -3.40
N VAL A 92 8.30 -4.11 -2.23
CA VAL A 92 9.03 -3.01 -1.60
C VAL A 92 10.51 -3.35 -1.46
N PRO A 93 11.45 -2.37 -1.57
CA PRO A 93 12.89 -2.63 -1.52
C PRO A 93 13.46 -2.71 -0.10
N ASP A 94 12.59 -2.84 0.90
CA ASP A 94 12.96 -2.71 2.32
C ASP A 94 13.97 -3.77 2.76
N ALA A 95 15.13 -3.33 3.24
CA ALA A 95 16.07 -4.20 3.92
C ALA A 95 15.45 -4.77 5.23
N PRO A 96 15.87 -5.97 5.68
CA PRO A 96 15.27 -6.62 6.86
C PRO A 96 15.33 -5.79 8.15
N ASP A 97 16.36 -4.95 8.31
CA ASP A 97 16.61 -4.10 9.48
C ASP A 97 15.99 -2.69 9.36
N GLN A 98 15.41 -2.35 8.20
CA GLN A 98 14.80 -1.05 7.95
C GLN A 98 13.55 -0.84 8.81
N ILE A 99 13.43 0.30 9.50
CA ILE A 99 12.30 0.58 10.42
C ILE A 99 11.00 0.79 9.64
N THR A 100 11.05 1.56 8.55
CA THR A 100 9.92 1.84 7.66
C THR A 100 10.42 2.01 6.24
N SER A 101 9.56 1.85 5.24
CA SER A 101 9.90 2.16 3.85
C SER A 101 10.24 3.64 3.72
N ASN A 102 11.38 3.97 3.14
CA ASN A 102 11.90 5.33 3.02
C ASN A 102 12.39 5.67 1.61
N HIS A 103 12.21 4.78 0.65
CA HIS A 103 12.47 4.95 -0.78
C HIS A 103 11.78 3.85 -1.58
N GLY A 104 11.53 4.12 -2.87
CA GLY A 104 11.05 3.14 -3.82
C GLY A 104 12.15 2.28 -4.41
N TRP A 105 11.77 1.32 -5.27
CA TRP A 105 12.72 0.55 -6.07
C TRP A 105 13.46 1.43 -7.08
N ASP A 106 14.76 1.27 -7.19
CA ASP A 106 15.49 1.59 -8.41
C ASP A 106 15.16 0.50 -9.44
N THR A 107 14.10 0.74 -10.21
CA THR A 107 13.59 -0.23 -11.18
C THR A 107 14.49 -0.38 -12.40
N VAL A 108 15.39 0.58 -12.65
CA VAL A 108 16.41 0.50 -13.69
C VAL A 108 17.47 -0.51 -13.29
N ALA A 109 18.08 -0.32 -12.11
CA ALA A 109 19.13 -1.18 -11.61
C ALA A 109 18.66 -2.61 -11.32
N HIS A 110 17.39 -2.79 -10.94
CA HIS A 110 16.82 -4.08 -10.54
C HIS A 110 15.83 -4.66 -11.56
N GLN A 111 15.85 -4.20 -12.82
CA GLN A 111 14.88 -4.60 -13.84
C GLN A 111 14.79 -6.12 -14.03
N GLU A 112 15.91 -6.79 -14.20
CA GLU A 112 15.95 -8.25 -14.43
C GLU A 112 15.34 -9.02 -13.24
N PHE A 113 15.74 -8.66 -12.03
CA PHE A 113 15.21 -9.25 -10.79
C PHE A 113 13.70 -9.05 -10.67
N LEU A 114 13.23 -7.83 -10.86
CA LEU A 114 11.80 -7.53 -10.79
C LEU A 114 11.01 -8.25 -11.87
N THR A 115 11.56 -8.38 -13.09
CA THR A 115 10.92 -9.13 -14.19
C THR A 115 10.71 -10.60 -13.83
N GLU A 116 11.71 -11.25 -13.23
CA GLU A 116 11.62 -12.65 -12.79
C GLU A 116 10.56 -12.82 -11.70
N VAL A 117 10.62 -11.98 -10.67
CA VAL A 117 9.67 -12.02 -9.53
C VAL A 117 8.23 -11.75 -9.98
N ILE A 118 8.03 -10.71 -10.78
CA ILE A 118 6.71 -10.34 -11.33
C ILE A 118 6.18 -11.46 -12.22
N GLY A 119 7.03 -12.07 -13.05
CA GLY A 119 6.69 -13.24 -13.87
C GLY A 119 6.12 -14.38 -13.03
N THR A 120 6.80 -14.69 -11.92
CA THR A 120 6.37 -15.74 -10.96
C THR A 120 4.97 -15.47 -10.39
N PHE A 121 4.68 -14.24 -9.97
CA PHE A 121 3.36 -13.90 -9.43
C PHE A 121 2.28 -13.85 -10.50
N ARG A 122 2.62 -13.37 -11.69
CA ARG A 122 1.69 -13.37 -12.83
C ARG A 122 1.26 -14.78 -13.23
N GLU A 123 2.18 -15.75 -13.28
CA GLU A 123 1.85 -17.16 -13.55
C GLU A 123 0.90 -17.75 -12.50
N ALA A 124 0.98 -17.26 -11.25
CA ALA A 124 0.07 -17.62 -10.17
C ALA A 124 -1.28 -16.87 -10.20
N GLY A 125 -1.47 -15.93 -11.12
CA GLY A 125 -2.67 -15.10 -11.24
C GLY A 125 -2.76 -14.00 -10.16
N ILE A 126 -1.64 -13.57 -9.61
CA ILE A 126 -1.56 -12.54 -8.57
C ILE A 126 -1.16 -11.21 -9.21
N ARG A 127 -1.96 -10.15 -9.00
CA ARG A 127 -1.65 -8.80 -9.47
C ARG A 127 -0.43 -8.25 -8.74
N THR A 128 0.50 -7.63 -9.47
CA THR A 128 1.71 -7.06 -8.92
C THR A 128 1.69 -5.54 -8.92
N SER A 129 2.10 -4.95 -7.80
CA SER A 129 2.37 -3.52 -7.65
C SER A 129 3.84 -3.33 -7.25
N VAL A 130 4.52 -2.34 -7.82
CA VAL A 130 5.91 -2.01 -7.48
C VAL A 130 5.95 -0.67 -6.77
N PHE A 131 6.52 -0.64 -5.57
CA PHE A 131 6.69 0.59 -4.78
C PHE A 131 7.85 1.42 -5.35
N VAL A 132 7.57 2.64 -5.80
CA VAL A 132 8.53 3.50 -6.51
C VAL A 132 8.47 4.94 -6.03
N ASP A 133 9.59 5.64 -6.16
CA ASP A 133 9.60 7.09 -6.07
C ASP A 133 8.81 7.72 -7.25
N PRO A 134 8.24 8.95 -7.09
CA PRO A 134 7.41 9.57 -8.13
C PRO A 134 8.25 10.12 -9.29
N GLU A 135 9.09 9.26 -9.86
CA GLU A 135 9.98 9.54 -10.99
C GLU A 135 9.51 8.78 -12.22
N VAL A 136 9.43 9.49 -13.36
CA VAL A 136 8.92 8.91 -14.62
C VAL A 136 9.72 7.68 -15.04
N GLU A 137 11.05 7.73 -14.91
CA GLU A 137 11.93 6.62 -15.29
C GLU A 137 11.64 5.36 -14.45
N MET A 138 11.43 5.52 -13.13
CA MET A 138 11.09 4.40 -12.24
C MET A 138 9.76 3.75 -12.64
N VAL A 139 8.77 4.57 -13.00
CA VAL A 139 7.46 4.10 -13.47
C VAL A 139 7.58 3.36 -14.81
N GLU A 140 8.36 3.88 -15.77
CA GLU A 140 8.56 3.26 -17.07
C GLU A 140 9.28 1.90 -16.97
N TYR A 141 10.27 1.77 -16.10
CA TYR A 141 10.97 0.53 -15.89
C TYR A 141 10.17 -0.50 -15.08
N ALA A 142 9.30 -0.07 -14.18
CA ALA A 142 8.32 -0.96 -13.54
C ALA A 142 7.37 -1.58 -14.59
N ALA A 143 6.91 -0.78 -15.56
CA ALA A 143 6.11 -1.29 -16.67
C ALA A 143 6.89 -2.27 -17.56
N LYS A 144 8.16 -1.98 -17.88
CA LYS A 144 9.04 -2.88 -18.66
C LYS A 144 9.29 -4.19 -17.92
N ALA A 145 9.37 -4.17 -16.59
CA ALA A 145 9.47 -5.38 -15.77
C ALA A 145 8.15 -6.18 -15.76
N GLY A 146 7.07 -5.58 -16.23
CA GLY A 146 5.78 -6.22 -16.41
C GLY A 146 4.84 -6.08 -15.21
N ALA A 147 5.02 -5.08 -14.36
CA ALA A 147 4.10 -4.77 -13.28
C ALA A 147 2.69 -4.46 -13.79
N ASP A 148 1.67 -4.74 -12.98
CA ASP A 148 0.29 -4.35 -13.27
C ASP A 148 0.00 -2.94 -12.73
N ARG A 149 0.66 -2.58 -11.63
CA ARG A 149 0.51 -1.29 -10.93
C ARG A 149 1.86 -0.77 -10.45
N VAL A 150 1.90 0.51 -10.14
CA VAL A 150 2.92 1.12 -9.28
C VAL A 150 2.25 1.73 -8.06
N GLU A 151 2.97 1.73 -6.94
CA GLU A 151 2.58 2.45 -5.74
C GLU A 151 3.60 3.55 -5.46
N LEU A 152 3.14 4.81 -5.45
CA LEU A 152 4.01 5.96 -5.26
C LEU A 152 4.34 6.20 -3.79
N TYR A 153 5.62 6.33 -3.47
CA TYR A 153 6.11 6.76 -2.17
C TYR A 153 5.72 8.21 -1.88
N THR A 154 5.02 8.48 -0.78
CA THR A 154 4.34 9.76 -0.55
C THR A 154 4.91 10.63 0.57
N GLU A 155 6.00 10.23 1.23
CA GLU A 155 6.61 11.04 2.29
C GLU A 155 7.06 12.44 1.80
N PRO A 156 7.75 12.58 0.65
CA PRO A 156 8.15 13.89 0.15
C PRO A 156 6.96 14.84 -0.14
N TYR A 157 5.81 14.28 -0.52
CA TYR A 157 4.57 15.04 -0.63
C TYR A 157 4.06 15.47 0.73
N ALA A 158 3.98 14.55 1.69
CA ALA A 158 3.44 14.81 3.01
C ALA A 158 4.27 15.86 3.76
N SER A 159 5.60 15.75 3.74
CA SER A 159 6.49 16.70 4.41
C SER A 159 6.53 18.08 3.70
N GLY A 160 6.38 18.12 2.38
CA GLY A 160 6.32 19.36 1.60
C GLY A 160 4.96 20.05 1.60
N TYR A 161 3.89 19.35 2.00
CA TYR A 161 2.50 19.77 1.83
C TYR A 161 2.17 21.12 2.49
N ALA A 162 2.57 21.31 3.73
CA ALA A 162 2.28 22.53 4.48
C ALA A 162 3.03 23.75 3.96
N ALA A 163 4.21 23.57 3.35
CA ALA A 163 5.02 24.66 2.81
C ALA A 163 4.55 25.08 1.41
N ASP A 164 4.34 24.14 0.50
CA ASP A 164 3.90 24.38 -0.87
C ASP A 164 3.30 23.10 -1.47
N ARG A 165 2.01 22.91 -1.28
CA ARG A 165 1.29 21.71 -1.73
C ARG A 165 1.28 21.53 -3.26
N GLU A 166 1.33 22.64 -4.03
CA GLU A 166 1.33 22.58 -5.49
C GLU A 166 2.67 22.05 -5.99
N LYS A 167 3.77 22.54 -5.42
CA LYS A 167 5.12 22.03 -5.71
C LYS A 167 5.28 20.59 -5.23
N ALA A 168 4.77 20.28 -4.05
CA ALA A 168 4.87 18.94 -3.47
C ALA A 168 4.15 17.86 -4.30
N VAL A 169 2.98 18.19 -4.89
CA VAL A 169 2.18 17.21 -5.68
C VAL A 169 2.65 17.08 -7.13
N ALA A 170 3.39 18.05 -7.67
CA ALA A 170 3.76 18.10 -9.09
C ALA A 170 4.48 16.84 -9.60
N PRO A 171 5.46 16.24 -8.90
CA PRO A 171 6.09 14.98 -9.33
C PRO A 171 5.08 13.83 -9.45
N TYR A 172 4.10 13.75 -8.53
CA TYR A 172 3.07 12.71 -8.50
C TYR A 172 2.11 12.81 -9.68
N ILE A 173 1.75 14.02 -10.09
CA ILE A 173 0.95 14.24 -11.30
C ILE A 173 1.70 13.74 -12.53
N THR A 174 3.00 14.05 -12.62
CA THR A 174 3.84 13.65 -13.75
C THR A 174 4.01 12.13 -13.80
N ALA A 175 4.28 11.49 -12.65
CA ALA A 175 4.38 10.03 -12.53
C ALA A 175 3.05 9.32 -12.86
N ALA A 176 1.92 9.88 -12.42
CA ALA A 176 0.58 9.35 -12.72
C ALA A 176 0.25 9.39 -14.23
N VAL A 177 0.64 10.45 -14.92
CA VAL A 177 0.49 10.55 -16.38
C VAL A 177 1.35 9.52 -17.08
N ALA A 178 2.59 9.30 -16.61
CA ALA A 178 3.47 8.26 -17.13
C ALA A 178 2.90 6.86 -16.90
N ALA A 179 2.41 6.55 -15.69
CA ALA A 179 1.78 5.27 -15.38
C ALA A 179 0.61 4.96 -16.32
N LYS A 180 -0.29 5.93 -16.52
CA LYS A 180 -1.39 5.80 -17.49
C LYS A 180 -0.91 5.54 -18.91
N ARG A 181 0.11 6.27 -19.37
CA ARG A 181 0.68 6.10 -20.72
C ARG A 181 1.26 4.70 -20.91
N MET A 182 1.83 4.12 -19.85
CA MET A 182 2.39 2.77 -19.85
C MET A 182 1.36 1.67 -19.59
N GLY A 183 0.09 2.02 -19.35
CA GLY A 183 -0.97 1.05 -19.07
C GLY A 183 -0.97 0.49 -17.66
N LEU A 184 -0.24 1.13 -16.73
CA LEU A 184 -0.20 0.75 -15.33
C LEU A 184 -1.38 1.34 -14.56
N GLY A 185 -1.90 0.57 -13.59
CA GLY A 185 -2.69 1.12 -12.51
C GLY A 185 -1.83 1.90 -11.52
N LEU A 186 -2.46 2.79 -10.75
CA LEU A 186 -1.77 3.70 -9.83
C LEU A 186 -2.28 3.56 -8.41
N ASN A 187 -1.38 3.21 -7.50
CA ASN A 187 -1.60 3.23 -6.06
C ASN A 187 -0.74 4.31 -5.40
N ALA A 188 -1.12 4.72 -4.19
CA ALA A 188 -0.34 5.58 -3.30
C ALA A 188 -0.73 5.27 -1.85
N GLY A 189 0.02 5.76 -0.87
CA GLY A 189 -0.40 5.48 0.50
C GLY A 189 0.50 6.08 1.57
N HIS A 190 1.25 5.26 2.18
CA HIS A 190 2.17 5.39 3.33
C HIS A 190 1.98 6.63 4.24
N ASP A 191 2.21 7.86 3.75
CA ASP A 191 2.19 9.12 4.51
C ASP A 191 0.97 10.00 4.24
N LEU A 192 -0.03 9.48 3.52
CA LEU A 192 -1.30 10.18 3.31
C LEU A 192 -2.14 10.18 4.59
N SER A 193 -2.82 11.32 4.85
CA SER A 193 -3.61 11.55 6.05
C SER A 193 -4.85 12.39 5.73
N LEU A 194 -5.75 12.60 6.71
CA LEU A 194 -6.90 13.49 6.53
C LEU A 194 -6.51 14.93 6.16
N GLU A 195 -5.29 15.35 6.46
CA GLU A 195 -4.81 16.70 6.14
C GLU A 195 -4.49 16.85 4.64
N ASN A 196 -3.88 15.84 4.02
CA ASN A 196 -3.29 15.98 2.68
C ASN A 196 -3.97 15.14 1.59
N LEU A 197 -4.74 14.10 1.95
CA LEU A 197 -5.33 13.13 1.03
C LEU A 197 -6.31 13.75 0.04
N ALA A 198 -7.20 14.65 0.49
CA ALA A 198 -8.22 15.24 -0.37
C ALA A 198 -7.59 16.03 -1.54
N TYR A 199 -6.53 16.79 -1.23
CA TYR A 199 -5.80 17.54 -2.25
C TYR A 199 -5.05 16.59 -3.20
N PHE A 200 -4.36 15.59 -2.66
CA PHE A 200 -3.67 14.56 -3.46
C PHE A 200 -4.63 13.88 -4.45
N ALA A 201 -5.75 13.36 -3.97
CA ALA A 201 -6.74 12.68 -4.79
C ALA A 201 -7.38 13.60 -5.85
N SER A 202 -7.50 14.91 -5.58
CA SER A 202 -8.04 15.88 -6.53
C SER A 202 -7.07 16.23 -7.66
N GLN A 203 -5.75 16.12 -7.40
CA GLN A 203 -4.71 16.55 -8.36
C GLN A 203 -4.11 15.37 -9.13
N VAL A 204 -3.96 14.20 -8.50
CA VAL A 204 -3.30 13.03 -9.12
C VAL A 204 -4.31 12.26 -9.97
N PRO A 205 -4.14 12.22 -11.30
CA PRO A 205 -5.09 11.56 -12.19
C PRO A 205 -4.96 10.03 -12.10
N ASN A 206 -6.09 9.33 -12.35
CA ASN A 206 -6.15 7.87 -12.45
C ASN A 206 -5.63 7.11 -11.21
N LEU A 207 -5.80 7.70 -10.03
CA LEU A 207 -5.50 7.03 -8.77
C LEU A 207 -6.54 5.92 -8.52
N ASP A 208 -6.08 4.66 -8.51
CA ASP A 208 -6.93 3.48 -8.34
C ASP A 208 -7.18 3.15 -6.87
N GLU A 209 -6.13 3.25 -6.04
CA GLU A 209 -6.19 2.85 -4.65
C GLU A 209 -5.25 3.70 -3.78
N VAL A 210 -5.65 3.94 -2.54
CA VAL A 210 -4.75 4.42 -1.48
C VAL A 210 -4.69 3.40 -0.35
N SER A 211 -3.46 3.06 0.09
CA SER A 211 -3.19 2.16 1.22
C SER A 211 -2.70 2.98 2.40
N ILE A 212 -3.55 3.19 3.41
CA ILE A 212 -3.24 4.08 4.54
C ILE A 212 -3.26 3.30 5.85
N GLY A 213 -2.17 3.40 6.61
CA GLY A 213 -1.98 2.70 7.87
C GLY A 213 -1.82 3.63 9.05
N HIS A 214 -0.61 4.17 9.25
CA HIS A 214 -0.26 4.88 10.47
C HIS A 214 -1.23 6.04 10.80
N ALA A 215 -1.45 6.93 9.86
CA ALA A 215 -2.32 8.09 10.05
C ALA A 215 -3.77 7.65 10.37
N LEU A 216 -4.32 6.71 9.58
CA LEU A 216 -5.69 6.21 9.78
C LEU A 216 -5.86 5.59 11.17
N ILE A 217 -4.91 4.78 11.63
CA ILE A 217 -5.00 4.15 12.96
C ILE A 217 -4.87 5.19 14.08
N CYS A 218 -3.99 6.19 13.94
CA CYS A 218 -3.89 7.30 14.88
C CYS A 218 -5.21 8.09 14.97
N ASP A 219 -5.80 8.43 13.82
CA ASP A 219 -7.09 9.13 13.77
C ASP A 219 -8.22 8.29 14.42
N ALA A 220 -8.21 6.97 14.22
CA ALA A 220 -9.20 6.08 14.80
C ALA A 220 -9.16 6.02 16.33
N LEU A 221 -8.04 6.35 16.96
CA LEU A 221 -7.95 6.48 18.42
C LEU A 221 -8.76 7.67 18.96
N TYR A 222 -8.98 8.71 18.12
CA TYR A 222 -9.72 9.92 18.51
C TYR A 222 -11.17 9.92 18.03
N PHE A 223 -11.42 9.41 16.81
CA PHE A 223 -12.74 9.47 16.18
C PHE A 223 -13.51 8.14 16.22
N GLY A 224 -12.84 7.05 16.57
CA GLY A 224 -13.34 5.71 16.38
C GLY A 224 -13.20 5.25 14.91
N LEU A 225 -13.11 3.93 14.69
CA LEU A 225 -12.77 3.34 13.40
C LEU A 225 -13.79 3.68 12.29
N ALA A 226 -15.09 3.57 12.58
CA ALA A 226 -16.14 3.80 11.60
C ALA A 226 -16.14 5.23 11.05
N GLU A 227 -16.06 6.22 11.94
CA GLU A 227 -16.01 7.63 11.54
C GLU A 227 -14.72 7.95 10.78
N THR A 228 -13.60 7.35 11.18
CA THR A 228 -12.33 7.54 10.52
C THR A 228 -12.37 7.00 9.08
N ILE A 229 -12.80 5.76 8.86
CA ILE A 229 -12.93 5.18 7.52
C ILE A 229 -13.85 6.04 6.65
N LYS A 230 -14.98 6.50 7.19
CA LYS A 230 -15.88 7.41 6.48
C LYS A 230 -15.18 8.69 6.03
N ARG A 231 -14.43 9.37 6.91
CA ARG A 231 -13.70 10.62 6.59
C ARG A 231 -12.65 10.40 5.50
N TYR A 232 -11.88 9.31 5.59
CA TYR A 232 -10.90 8.98 4.55
C TYR A 232 -11.58 8.74 3.19
N LYS A 233 -12.71 8.05 3.17
CA LYS A 233 -13.49 7.85 1.93
C LYS A 233 -14.05 9.16 1.39
N GLU A 234 -14.50 10.07 2.24
CA GLU A 234 -14.95 11.41 1.82
C GLU A 234 -13.84 12.21 1.15
N CYS A 235 -12.59 12.09 1.60
CA CYS A 235 -11.42 12.70 0.94
C CYS A 235 -11.19 12.17 -0.48
N LEU A 236 -11.64 10.95 -0.79
CA LEU A 236 -11.48 10.31 -2.11
C LEU A 236 -12.62 10.65 -3.09
N VAL A 237 -13.68 11.30 -2.62
CA VAL A 237 -14.78 11.78 -3.48
C VAL A 237 -14.34 13.07 -4.16
N VAL A 238 -13.71 12.93 -5.33
CA VAL A 238 -13.34 14.09 -6.15
C VAL A 238 -14.61 14.71 -6.73
N LYS A 239 -14.98 15.90 -6.26
CA LYS A 239 -16.02 16.71 -6.90
C LYS A 239 -15.43 17.22 -8.22
N ARG A 240 -15.83 16.60 -9.33
CA ARG A 240 -15.55 17.08 -10.69
C ARG A 240 -16.42 18.30 -11.02
#